data_e8390080165d02d63bc687392b647752
#
_entry.id   e8390080165d02d63bc687392b647752
#
_cell.length_a   1.000
_cell.length_b   1.000
_cell.length_c   1.000
_cell.angle_alpha   90.00
_cell.angle_beta   90.00
_cell.angle_gamma   90.00
#
_symmetry.space_group_name_H-M   'P 1'
#
loop_
_entity.id
_entity.type
_entity.pdbx_description
1 polymer ?
#
loop_
_entity_poly.entity_id
_entity_poly.type
_entity_poly.pdbx_seq_one_letter_code
_entity_poly.pdbx_strand_id
1 'polypeptide(L)'
;TPEAGVHENYKRAVLEAASMGIPIVDGEVALRCNLISLEGDDDDPRIKNHSSGHITTEEARELIAAVDQELGGGRGERPARFHAGISYRHLTVLPGGWASPAVDCSPPHDNVGGRIADLLPVARVDAEPAAAATAARLRDLIARSRPLLAAHPVNAARRAAGQDTADSLWFWSPGRRPSMPTLHERFGITGAVISAVDLIRGLGVYAGLDVIRVEGATGL
;
A
#
# COMPACT_ATOMS: atom_id res chain seq x y z
N THR A 1 -4.68 30.61 5.18
CA THR A 1 -3.68 30.23 6.17
C THR A 1 -2.73 29.21 5.56
N PRO A 2 -1.40 29.28 5.80
CA PRO A 2 -0.39 28.43 5.15
C PRO A 2 -0.43 26.96 5.54
N GLU A 3 -1.38 26.51 6.32
CA GLU A 3 -1.42 25.17 6.93
C GLU A 3 -2.14 24.11 6.09
N ALA A 4 -2.92 24.49 5.10
CA ALA A 4 -3.68 23.53 4.27
C ALA A 4 -2.79 22.69 3.33
N GLY A 5 -1.59 23.16 2.99
CA GLY A 5 -0.67 22.45 2.08
C GLY A 5 0.22 21.40 2.74
N VAL A 6 0.32 21.39 4.08
CA VAL A 6 1.24 20.50 4.81
C VAL A 6 0.67 19.07 4.92
N HIS A 7 -0.64 18.91 5.01
CA HIS A 7 -1.27 17.60 5.19
C HIS A 7 -1.32 16.73 3.94
N GLU A 8 -1.25 17.29 2.72
CA GLU A 8 -1.28 16.48 1.49
C GLU A 8 0.05 15.80 1.14
N ASN A 9 1.18 16.33 1.64
CA ASN A 9 2.51 15.84 1.27
C ASN A 9 3.00 14.61 2.05
N TYR A 10 2.36 14.27 3.17
CA TYR A 10 2.81 13.16 4.04
C TYR A 10 1.86 11.97 3.95
N LYS A 11 1.73 11.39 2.77
CA LYS A 11 0.90 10.20 2.60
C LYS A 11 1.53 8.99 3.30
N ARG A 12 0.70 8.23 3.98
CA ARG A 12 1.07 7.10 4.82
C ARG A 12 1.93 6.06 4.11
N ALA A 13 1.61 5.76 2.85
CA ALA A 13 2.34 4.78 2.05
C ALA A 13 3.82 5.16 1.89
N VAL A 14 4.13 6.43 1.70
CA VAL A 14 5.50 6.90 1.46
C VAL A 14 6.33 6.84 2.74
N LEU A 15 5.74 7.20 3.87
CA LEU A 15 6.40 7.08 5.17
C LEU A 15 6.65 5.62 5.56
N GLU A 16 5.68 4.74 5.31
CA GLU A 16 5.85 3.30 5.54
C GLU A 16 6.92 2.71 4.62
N ALA A 17 6.98 3.12 3.34
CA ALA A 17 8.07 2.74 2.44
C ALA A 17 9.44 3.07 3.02
N ALA A 18 9.62 4.30 3.50
CA ALA A 18 10.86 4.74 4.12
C ALA A 18 11.21 3.90 5.36
N SER A 19 10.22 3.58 6.21
CA SER A 19 10.43 2.74 7.39
C SER A 19 10.82 1.29 7.04
N MET A 20 10.35 0.79 5.89
CA MET A 20 10.71 -0.54 5.36
C MET A 20 12.06 -0.54 4.63
N GLY A 21 12.71 0.61 4.48
CA GLY A 21 13.94 0.75 3.71
C GLY A 21 13.72 0.69 2.19
N ILE A 22 12.49 0.93 1.72
CA ILE A 22 12.13 0.96 0.31
C ILE A 22 12.25 2.41 -0.18
N PRO A 23 13.26 2.73 -1.00
CA PRO A 23 13.41 4.08 -1.53
C PRO A 23 12.32 4.38 -2.55
N ILE A 24 11.63 5.50 -2.38
CA ILE A 24 10.74 6.05 -3.39
C ILE A 24 11.49 7.18 -4.09
N VAL A 25 11.76 6.99 -5.37
CA VAL A 25 12.46 7.99 -6.19
C VAL A 25 11.49 8.97 -6.84
N ASP A 26 12.01 10.05 -7.37
CA ASP A 26 11.20 11.09 -8.01
C ASP A 26 10.39 10.50 -9.19
N GLY A 27 9.12 10.89 -9.25
CA GLY A 27 8.17 10.39 -10.24
C GLY A 27 7.46 9.09 -9.88
N GLU A 28 7.91 8.34 -8.87
CA GLU A 28 7.21 7.15 -8.41
C GLU A 28 6.03 7.48 -7.51
N VAL A 29 5.01 6.62 -7.54
CA VAL A 29 3.86 6.69 -6.65
C VAL A 29 3.83 5.44 -5.77
N ALA A 30 3.82 5.64 -4.46
CA ALA A 30 3.63 4.57 -3.49
C ALA A 30 2.18 4.51 -3.03
N LEU A 31 1.64 3.31 -2.83
CA LEU A 31 0.32 3.05 -2.28
C LEU A 31 0.43 2.01 -1.17
N ARG A 32 -0.39 2.14 -0.15
CA ARG A 32 -0.66 0.99 0.72
C ARG A 32 -1.44 -0.06 -0.07
N CYS A 33 -1.10 -1.30 0.19
CA CYS A 33 -1.75 -2.45 -0.41
C CYS A 33 -2.15 -3.42 0.70
N ASN A 34 -3.44 -3.69 0.83
CA ASN A 34 -3.93 -4.73 1.73
C ASN A 34 -4.27 -5.99 0.95
N LEU A 35 -4.10 -7.13 1.60
CA LEU A 35 -4.84 -8.35 1.26
C LEU A 35 -6.16 -8.31 2.02
N ILE A 36 -7.28 -8.43 1.30
CA ILE A 36 -8.64 -8.37 1.88
C ILE A 36 -9.42 -9.63 1.59
N SER A 37 -10.35 -9.99 2.48
CA SER A 37 -11.34 -11.04 2.23
C SER A 37 -12.60 -10.44 1.64
N LEU A 38 -13.23 -11.20 0.76
CA LEU A 38 -14.50 -10.86 0.13
C LEU A 38 -15.61 -11.81 0.58
N GLU A 39 -16.86 -11.35 0.45
CA GLU A 39 -18.07 -12.13 0.65
C GLU A 39 -19.12 -11.73 -0.38
N GLY A 40 -20.19 -12.51 -0.46
CA GLY A 40 -21.28 -12.30 -1.44
C GLY A 40 -21.04 -13.06 -2.75
N ASP A 41 -21.84 -12.75 -3.74
CA ASP A 41 -21.77 -13.37 -5.06
C ASP A 41 -20.57 -12.82 -5.86
N ASP A 42 -20.05 -13.62 -6.79
CA ASP A 42 -18.92 -13.23 -7.64
C ASP A 42 -19.18 -11.96 -8.47
N ASP A 43 -20.45 -11.72 -8.82
CA ASP A 43 -20.89 -10.56 -9.59
C ASP A 43 -21.09 -9.30 -8.72
N ASP A 44 -21.26 -9.46 -7.41
CA ASP A 44 -21.45 -8.35 -6.46
C ASP A 44 -20.68 -8.56 -5.15
N PRO A 45 -19.35 -8.72 -5.20
CA PRO A 45 -18.56 -8.97 -4.02
C PRO A 45 -18.48 -7.74 -3.11
N ARG A 46 -18.40 -8.00 -1.80
CA ARG A 46 -18.27 -7.00 -0.74
C ARG A 46 -17.02 -7.25 0.08
N ILE A 47 -16.49 -6.22 0.70
CA ILE A 47 -15.36 -6.34 1.64
C ILE A 47 -15.88 -7.05 2.90
N LYS A 48 -15.51 -8.31 3.10
CA LYS A 48 -15.79 -9.07 4.32
C LYS A 48 -14.87 -8.65 5.45
N ASN A 49 -13.57 -8.58 5.15
CA ASN A 49 -12.54 -8.36 6.16
C ASN A 49 -11.33 -7.67 5.52
N HIS A 50 -10.92 -6.53 6.09
CA HIS A 50 -9.78 -5.73 5.61
C HIS A 50 -8.40 -6.33 5.94
N SER A 51 -8.36 -7.37 6.76
CA SER A 51 -7.13 -8.02 7.27
C SER A 51 -7.00 -9.49 6.87
N SER A 52 -7.88 -10.01 6.00
CA SER A 52 -7.94 -11.43 5.62
C SER A 52 -7.94 -12.36 6.85
N GLY A 53 -8.78 -12.04 7.86
CA GLY A 53 -8.86 -12.79 9.10
C GLY A 53 -7.54 -12.81 9.86
N HIS A 54 -6.83 -11.69 9.90
CA HIS A 54 -5.50 -11.57 10.49
C HIS A 54 -4.49 -12.57 9.92
N ILE A 55 -4.42 -12.62 8.58
CA ILE A 55 -3.44 -13.47 7.88
C ILE A 55 -2.04 -13.31 8.46
N THR A 56 -1.29 -14.40 8.60
CA THR A 56 0.08 -14.34 9.12
C THR A 56 1.02 -13.63 8.15
N THR A 57 2.14 -13.13 8.67
CA THR A 57 3.15 -12.47 7.83
C THR A 57 3.78 -13.43 6.82
N GLU A 58 3.96 -14.68 7.22
CA GLU A 58 4.53 -15.75 6.38
C GLU A 58 3.61 -16.06 5.20
N GLU A 59 2.33 -16.36 5.47
CA GLU A 59 1.32 -16.61 4.44
C GLU A 59 1.18 -15.42 3.46
N ALA A 60 1.10 -14.23 4.01
CA ALA A 60 0.97 -13.01 3.20
C ALA A 60 2.21 -12.74 2.34
N ARG A 61 3.40 -13.07 2.83
CA ARG A 61 4.65 -12.93 2.06
C ARG A 61 4.67 -13.83 0.83
N GLU A 62 4.19 -15.07 0.95
CA GLU A 62 4.05 -16.00 -0.18
C GLU A 62 3.07 -15.48 -1.22
N LEU A 63 1.90 -15.00 -0.78
CA LEU A 63 0.89 -14.42 -1.67
C LEU A 63 1.40 -13.18 -2.40
N ILE A 64 2.07 -12.27 -1.71
CA ILE A 64 2.61 -11.05 -2.31
C ILE A 64 3.77 -11.35 -3.26
N ALA A 65 4.59 -12.37 -2.99
CA ALA A 65 5.62 -12.81 -3.93
C ALA A 65 5.01 -13.35 -5.24
N ALA A 66 3.94 -14.14 -5.16
CA ALA A 66 3.21 -14.61 -6.34
C ALA A 66 2.57 -13.44 -7.11
N VAL A 67 1.99 -12.47 -6.40
CA VAL A 67 1.43 -11.26 -7.00
C VAL A 67 2.51 -10.44 -7.72
N ASP A 68 3.67 -10.23 -7.10
CA ASP A 68 4.76 -9.47 -7.72
C ASP A 68 5.30 -10.16 -8.98
N GLN A 69 5.45 -11.47 -8.93
CA GLN A 69 5.88 -12.27 -10.07
C GLN A 69 4.91 -12.19 -11.26
N GLU A 70 3.60 -12.31 -11.02
CA GLU A 70 2.59 -12.45 -12.08
C GLU A 70 2.01 -11.09 -12.54
N LEU A 71 1.87 -10.12 -11.64
CA LEU A 71 1.20 -8.86 -11.89
C LEU A 71 2.12 -7.65 -11.83
N GLY A 72 3.27 -7.75 -11.17
CA GLY A 72 4.23 -6.66 -10.99
C GLY A 72 4.99 -6.34 -12.28
N GLY A 73 5.16 -7.34 -13.07
CA GLY A 73 6.08 -7.51 -14.17
C GLY A 73 6.30 -6.39 -15.14
N GLY A 74 7.55 -6.32 -15.48
CA GLY A 74 8.12 -5.60 -16.59
C GLY A 74 7.70 -6.04 -18.01
N ARG A 75 6.52 -6.60 -18.19
CA ARG A 75 5.97 -6.94 -19.51
C ARG A 75 4.91 -5.94 -19.99
N GLY A 76 4.77 -4.79 -19.33
CA GLY A 76 3.76 -3.80 -19.69
C GLY A 76 4.29 -2.37 -19.57
N GLU A 77 3.61 -1.45 -20.25
CA GLU A 77 3.92 -0.01 -20.24
C GLU A 77 3.74 0.65 -18.84
N ARG A 78 3.13 -0.07 -17.88
CA ARG A 78 2.77 0.43 -16.55
C ARG A 78 3.11 -0.57 -15.46
N PRO A 79 4.41 -0.72 -15.14
CA PRO A 79 4.86 -1.67 -14.13
C PRO A 79 4.37 -1.32 -12.73
N ALA A 80 4.32 -2.32 -11.86
CA ALA A 80 4.11 -2.19 -10.43
C ALA A 80 5.13 -3.08 -9.70
N ARG A 81 5.52 -2.73 -8.48
CA ARG A 81 6.35 -3.54 -7.59
C ARG A 81 5.60 -3.73 -6.28
N PHE A 82 5.54 -4.96 -5.81
CA PHE A 82 4.85 -5.29 -4.58
C PHE A 82 5.85 -5.68 -3.50
N HIS A 83 5.71 -5.08 -2.34
CA HIS A 83 6.59 -5.31 -1.20
C HIS A 83 5.78 -5.85 -0.03
N ALA A 84 6.12 -7.05 0.41
CA ALA A 84 5.47 -7.66 1.56
C ALA A 84 5.83 -6.90 2.84
N GLY A 85 4.81 -6.57 3.61
CA GLY A 85 4.93 -5.99 4.94
C GLY A 85 4.54 -7.01 6.02
N ILE A 86 3.88 -6.53 7.07
CA ILE A 86 3.46 -7.35 8.22
C ILE A 86 1.99 -7.70 8.07
N SER A 87 1.65 -9.00 8.20
CA SER A 87 0.29 -9.52 8.09
C SER A 87 -0.35 -9.07 6.76
N TYR A 88 -1.51 -8.48 6.79
CA TYR A 88 -2.29 -8.02 5.63
C TYR A 88 -1.80 -6.69 5.02
N ARG A 89 -0.82 -6.02 5.61
CA ARG A 89 -0.35 -4.67 5.24
C ARG A 89 0.90 -4.75 4.38
N HIS A 90 0.80 -4.32 3.14
CA HIS A 90 1.86 -4.34 2.14
C HIS A 90 1.98 -2.97 1.48
N LEU A 91 2.96 -2.84 0.61
CA LEU A 91 3.22 -1.64 -0.16
C LEU A 91 3.27 -1.97 -1.65
N THR A 92 2.73 -1.08 -2.47
CA THR A 92 2.89 -1.12 -3.92
C THR A 92 3.56 0.16 -4.38
N VAL A 93 4.55 0.03 -5.25
CA VAL A 93 5.22 1.15 -5.91
C VAL A 93 4.96 1.09 -7.40
N LEU A 94 4.52 2.20 -7.97
CA LEU A 94 4.33 2.40 -9.40
C LEU A 94 5.51 3.20 -9.94
N PRO A 95 6.52 2.53 -10.55
CA PRO A 95 7.76 3.16 -10.99
C PRO A 95 7.59 3.82 -12.37
N GLY A 96 8.61 4.60 -12.78
CA GLY A 96 8.76 5.08 -14.15
C GLY A 96 7.99 6.36 -14.49
N GLY A 97 7.44 7.06 -13.51
CA GLY A 97 6.88 8.41 -13.71
C GLY A 97 5.56 8.48 -14.48
N TRP A 98 4.97 7.34 -14.86
CA TRP A 98 3.69 7.29 -15.59
C TRP A 98 2.47 7.47 -14.69
N ALA A 99 2.61 7.24 -13.36
CA ALA A 99 1.53 7.24 -12.41
C ALA A 99 1.31 8.61 -11.74
N SER A 100 0.07 8.85 -11.34
CA SER A 100 -0.35 10.03 -10.56
C SER A 100 -0.87 9.62 -9.19
N PRO A 101 -0.58 10.36 -8.12
CA PRO A 101 -1.20 10.18 -6.82
C PRO A 101 -2.61 10.81 -6.73
N ALA A 102 -3.06 11.53 -7.78
CA ALA A 102 -4.38 12.18 -7.82
C ALA A 102 -5.51 11.18 -8.12
N VAL A 103 -5.53 10.09 -7.35
CA VAL A 103 -6.52 9.01 -7.40
C VAL A 103 -7.18 8.89 -6.04
N ASP A 104 -8.50 8.86 -6.01
CA ASP A 104 -9.26 8.55 -4.81
C ASP A 104 -9.36 7.03 -4.65
N CYS A 105 -8.95 6.57 -3.48
CA CYS A 105 -8.92 5.17 -3.10
C CYS A 105 -9.52 5.02 -1.71
N SER A 106 -10.53 4.20 -1.57
CA SER A 106 -11.27 3.98 -0.32
C SER A 106 -10.47 3.07 0.64
N PRO A 107 -10.17 3.50 1.88
CA PRO A 107 -9.52 2.64 2.86
C PRO A 107 -10.41 1.42 3.20
N PRO A 108 -9.88 0.18 3.17
CA PRO A 108 -10.74 -1.01 3.31
C PRO A 108 -11.30 -1.18 4.73
N HIS A 109 -10.62 -0.66 5.75
CA HIS A 109 -11.08 -0.75 7.15
C HIS A 109 -12.27 0.16 7.46
N ASP A 110 -12.47 1.23 6.67
CA ASP A 110 -13.62 2.14 6.81
C ASP A 110 -14.81 1.68 5.96
N ASN A 111 -14.63 0.65 5.12
CA ASN A 111 -15.59 0.23 4.11
C ASN A 111 -15.94 -1.26 4.18
N VAL A 112 -15.84 -1.88 5.36
CA VAL A 112 -16.28 -3.28 5.58
C VAL A 112 -17.78 -3.38 5.29
N GLY A 113 -18.21 -4.40 4.54
CA GLY A 113 -19.56 -4.58 4.03
C GLY A 113 -19.87 -3.79 2.73
N GLY A 114 -18.97 -2.89 2.33
CA GLY A 114 -19.12 -2.10 1.11
C GLY A 114 -18.93 -2.92 -0.16
N ARG A 115 -19.70 -2.58 -1.21
CA ARG A 115 -19.59 -3.22 -2.53
C ARG A 115 -18.28 -2.83 -3.21
N ILE A 116 -17.57 -3.81 -3.73
CA ILE A 116 -16.29 -3.56 -4.43
C ILE A 116 -16.47 -2.57 -5.59
N ALA A 117 -17.54 -2.71 -6.36
CA ALA A 117 -17.81 -1.87 -7.52
C ALA A 117 -17.90 -0.36 -7.18
N ASP A 118 -18.45 -0.03 -6.01
CA ASP A 118 -18.64 1.36 -5.57
C ASP A 118 -17.38 1.98 -4.96
N LEU A 119 -16.38 1.15 -4.64
CA LEU A 119 -15.18 1.52 -3.89
C LEU A 119 -13.89 1.50 -4.73
N LEU A 120 -14.01 1.11 -6.01
CA LEU A 120 -12.85 1.01 -6.91
C LEU A 120 -12.13 2.36 -7.07
N PRO A 121 -10.80 2.35 -7.27
CA PRO A 121 -10.02 3.56 -7.50
C PRO A 121 -10.56 4.41 -8.66
N VAL A 122 -10.71 5.70 -8.45
CA VAL A 122 -11.15 6.68 -9.45
C VAL A 122 -10.19 7.86 -9.51
N ALA A 123 -9.99 8.43 -10.70
CA ALA A 123 -9.24 9.68 -10.83
C ALA A 123 -10.00 10.81 -10.14
N ARG A 124 -9.28 11.71 -9.46
CA ARG A 124 -9.88 12.92 -8.89
C ARG A 124 -10.41 13.82 -10.01
N VAL A 125 -11.43 14.59 -9.67
CA VAL A 125 -11.95 15.62 -10.56
C VAL A 125 -10.82 16.62 -10.89
N ASP A 126 -10.73 17.02 -12.15
CA ASP A 126 -9.71 17.94 -12.65
C ASP A 126 -8.25 17.49 -12.52
N ALA A 127 -8.02 16.19 -12.28
CA ALA A 127 -6.67 15.64 -12.25
C ALA A 127 -6.09 15.48 -13.67
N GLU A 128 -4.76 15.44 -13.74
CA GLU A 128 -4.04 15.17 -14.99
C GLU A 128 -4.39 13.79 -15.59
N PRO A 129 -4.23 13.59 -16.91
CA PRO A 129 -4.59 12.32 -17.58
C PRO A 129 -3.89 11.08 -16.99
N ALA A 130 -2.72 11.24 -16.38
CA ALA A 130 -2.02 10.19 -15.67
C ALA A 130 -2.83 9.59 -14.50
N ALA A 131 -3.72 10.40 -13.86
CA ALA A 131 -4.59 9.92 -12.79
C ALA A 131 -5.59 8.87 -13.29
N ALA A 132 -6.21 9.11 -14.46
CA ALA A 132 -7.12 8.14 -15.07
C ALA A 132 -6.40 6.85 -15.44
N ALA A 133 -5.18 6.95 -15.99
CA ALA A 133 -4.34 5.80 -16.30
C ALA A 133 -3.95 5.01 -15.02
N THR A 134 -3.64 5.72 -13.94
CA THR A 134 -3.32 5.09 -12.64
C THR A 134 -4.55 4.38 -12.07
N ALA A 135 -5.71 5.02 -12.02
CA ALA A 135 -6.95 4.41 -11.55
C ALA A 135 -7.31 3.15 -12.36
N ALA A 136 -7.17 3.22 -13.69
CA ALA A 136 -7.42 2.07 -14.57
C ALA A 136 -6.46 0.90 -14.25
N ARG A 137 -5.17 1.19 -14.05
CA ARG A 137 -4.18 0.15 -13.71
C ARG A 137 -4.45 -0.47 -12.34
N LEU A 138 -4.82 0.33 -11.34
CA LEU A 138 -5.18 -0.19 -10.02
C LEU A 138 -6.39 -1.11 -10.08
N ARG A 139 -7.42 -0.75 -10.84
CA ARG A 139 -8.61 -1.61 -11.06
C ARG A 139 -8.25 -2.91 -11.77
N ASP A 140 -7.38 -2.86 -12.78
CA ASP A 140 -6.87 -4.05 -13.47
C ASP A 140 -6.13 -4.98 -12.48
N LEU A 141 -5.25 -4.43 -11.64
CA LEU A 141 -4.52 -5.20 -10.62
C LEU A 141 -5.47 -5.84 -9.60
N ILE A 142 -6.49 -5.12 -9.13
CA ILE A 142 -7.53 -5.66 -8.24
C ILE A 142 -8.24 -6.83 -8.91
N ALA A 143 -8.72 -6.65 -10.13
CA ALA A 143 -9.46 -7.69 -10.85
C ALA A 143 -8.58 -8.93 -11.11
N ARG A 144 -7.36 -8.74 -11.57
CA ARG A 144 -6.44 -9.84 -11.90
C ARG A 144 -5.89 -10.56 -10.66
N SER A 145 -5.81 -9.89 -9.52
CA SER A 145 -5.37 -10.53 -8.27
C SER A 145 -6.35 -11.59 -7.78
N ARG A 146 -7.64 -11.43 -8.01
CA ARG A 146 -8.67 -12.34 -7.51
C ARG A 146 -8.48 -13.79 -7.97
N PRO A 147 -8.44 -14.12 -9.27
CA PRO A 147 -8.22 -15.49 -9.70
C PRO A 147 -6.84 -16.04 -9.30
N LEU A 148 -5.80 -15.20 -9.31
CA LEU A 148 -4.46 -15.58 -8.87
C LEU A 148 -4.46 -16.03 -7.40
N LEU A 149 -5.01 -15.19 -6.53
CA LEU A 149 -5.08 -15.46 -5.09
C LEU A 149 -6.00 -16.65 -4.79
N ALA A 150 -7.14 -16.77 -5.48
CA ALA A 150 -8.06 -17.88 -5.30
C ALA A 150 -7.41 -19.24 -5.60
N ALA A 151 -6.52 -19.32 -6.58
CA ALA A 151 -5.82 -20.53 -6.96
C ALA A 151 -4.58 -20.84 -6.08
N HIS A 152 -4.14 -19.92 -5.22
CA HIS A 152 -2.90 -20.07 -4.48
C HIS A 152 -3.03 -21.12 -3.35
N PRO A 153 -1.99 -21.97 -3.11
CA PRO A 153 -2.00 -23.01 -2.07
C PRO A 153 -2.29 -22.48 -0.66
N VAL A 154 -1.76 -21.30 -0.29
CA VAL A 154 -2.04 -20.65 1.00
C VAL A 154 -3.55 -20.49 1.20
N ASN A 155 -4.27 -19.96 0.21
CA ASN A 155 -5.72 -19.79 0.29
C ASN A 155 -6.47 -21.12 0.27
N ALA A 156 -5.95 -22.14 -0.39
CA ALA A 156 -6.51 -23.50 -0.32
C ALA A 156 -6.42 -24.06 1.11
N ALA A 157 -5.26 -23.90 1.76
CA ALA A 157 -5.06 -24.32 3.15
C ALA A 157 -5.97 -23.55 4.12
N ARG A 158 -6.09 -22.22 3.95
CA ARG A 158 -6.96 -21.37 4.79
C ARG A 158 -8.42 -21.77 4.64
N ARG A 159 -8.91 -22.03 3.42
CA ARG A 159 -10.27 -22.53 3.20
C ARG A 159 -10.51 -23.89 3.90
N ALA A 160 -9.56 -24.80 3.77
CA ALA A 160 -9.65 -26.11 4.45
C ALA A 160 -9.68 -25.97 5.99
N ALA A 161 -9.05 -24.95 6.53
CA ALA A 161 -9.05 -24.63 7.96
C ALA A 161 -10.26 -23.77 8.42
N GLY A 162 -11.19 -23.41 7.53
CA GLY A 162 -12.32 -22.54 7.83
C GLY A 162 -11.95 -21.10 8.17
N GLN A 163 -10.78 -20.65 7.68
CA GLN A 163 -10.29 -19.29 7.88
C GLN A 163 -10.66 -18.38 6.70
N ASP A 164 -10.74 -17.08 6.97
CA ASP A 164 -10.89 -16.08 5.91
C ASP A 164 -9.70 -16.12 4.96
N THR A 165 -9.96 -16.11 3.66
CA THR A 165 -8.96 -16.09 2.61
C THR A 165 -8.55 -14.67 2.23
N ALA A 166 -7.40 -14.53 1.62
CA ALA A 166 -6.96 -13.29 0.98
C ALA A 166 -7.44 -13.28 -0.47
N ASP A 167 -8.60 -12.68 -0.73
CA ASP A 167 -9.31 -12.82 -2.00
C ASP A 167 -8.96 -11.75 -3.03
N SER A 168 -8.47 -10.59 -2.58
CA SER A 168 -8.13 -9.47 -3.45
C SER A 168 -7.02 -8.59 -2.87
N LEU A 169 -6.25 -7.96 -3.77
CA LEU A 169 -5.48 -6.77 -3.44
C LEU A 169 -6.43 -5.59 -3.26
N TRP A 170 -6.04 -4.67 -2.37
CA TRP A 170 -6.75 -3.43 -2.17
C TRP A 170 -5.81 -2.26 -1.95
N PHE A 171 -5.90 -1.22 -2.80
CA PHE A 171 -4.99 -0.09 -2.80
C PHE A 171 -5.60 1.13 -2.14
N TRP A 172 -4.79 1.89 -1.38
CA TRP A 172 -5.21 3.12 -0.76
C TRP A 172 -4.03 4.01 -0.35
N SER A 173 -4.31 5.27 0.01
CA SER A 173 -3.29 6.26 0.43
C SER A 173 -2.18 6.47 -0.60
N PRO A 174 -2.50 6.76 -1.90
CA PRO A 174 -1.48 7.06 -2.89
C PRO A 174 -0.68 8.30 -2.52
N GLY A 175 0.64 8.28 -2.77
CA GLY A 175 1.52 9.42 -2.50
C GLY A 175 2.83 9.35 -3.26
N ARG A 176 3.48 10.50 -3.42
CA ARG A 176 4.85 10.66 -3.91
C ARG A 176 5.80 10.98 -2.77
N ARG A 177 7.09 10.82 -3.01
CA ARG A 177 8.12 11.24 -2.09
C ARG A 177 7.90 12.70 -1.69
N PRO A 178 7.82 13.03 -0.37
CA PRO A 178 7.71 14.41 0.06
C PRO A 178 9.00 15.17 -0.22
N SER A 179 8.87 16.37 -0.76
CA SER A 179 9.97 17.33 -0.85
C SER A 179 10.03 18.10 0.46
N MET A 180 10.93 17.70 1.35
CA MET A 180 11.16 18.41 2.60
C MET A 180 12.65 18.50 2.90
N PRO A 181 13.15 19.64 3.39
CA PRO A 181 14.52 19.74 3.87
C PRO A 181 14.69 18.90 5.13
N THR A 182 15.85 18.25 5.24
CA THR A 182 16.22 17.53 6.46
C THR A 182 16.38 18.48 7.64
N LEU A 183 16.38 17.95 8.87
CA LEU A 183 16.67 18.76 10.07
C LEU A 183 18.08 19.33 10.02
N HIS A 184 19.02 18.62 9.41
CA HIS A 184 20.37 19.13 9.22
C HIS A 184 20.42 20.34 8.29
N GLU A 185 19.76 20.24 7.12
CA GLU A 185 19.71 21.35 6.15
C GLU A 185 19.02 22.59 6.71
N ARG A 186 17.99 22.41 7.52
CA ARG A 186 17.18 23.52 8.04
C ARG A 186 17.70 24.12 9.35
N PHE A 187 18.27 23.30 10.22
CA PHE A 187 18.61 23.70 11.59
C PHE A 187 20.03 23.28 12.01
N GLY A 188 20.79 22.57 11.16
CA GLY A 188 22.11 22.03 11.53
C GLY A 188 22.04 20.88 12.54
N ILE A 189 20.84 20.27 12.73
CA ILE A 189 20.62 19.23 13.74
C ILE A 189 20.83 17.87 13.10
N THR A 190 21.61 17.01 13.77
CA THR A 190 21.72 15.57 13.51
C THR A 190 21.17 14.81 14.72
N GLY A 191 20.69 13.58 14.51
CA GLY A 191 20.16 12.78 15.60
C GLY A 191 19.57 11.47 15.12
N ALA A 192 18.85 10.80 16.00
CA ALA A 192 18.23 9.51 15.72
C ALA A 192 16.78 9.49 16.19
N VAL A 193 15.99 8.61 15.58
CA VAL A 193 14.62 8.29 15.99
C VAL A 193 14.52 6.83 16.44
N ILE A 194 13.90 6.62 17.59
CA ILE A 194 13.53 5.31 18.12
C ILE A 194 12.01 5.29 18.22
N SER A 195 11.36 4.36 17.51
CA SER A 195 9.91 4.21 17.59
C SER A 195 9.51 2.80 17.15
N ALA A 196 8.44 2.26 17.74
CA ALA A 196 7.76 1.06 17.25
C ALA A 196 6.84 1.37 16.05
N VAL A 197 6.48 2.63 15.85
CA VAL A 197 5.51 3.05 14.85
C VAL A 197 6.21 3.36 13.52
N ASP A 198 5.83 2.63 12.45
CA ASP A 198 6.42 2.79 11.11
C ASP A 198 6.33 4.21 10.57
N LEU A 199 5.21 4.89 10.79
CA LEU A 199 5.03 6.29 10.40
C LEU A 199 6.07 7.24 10.99
N ILE A 200 6.38 7.06 12.28
CA ILE A 200 7.36 7.90 12.98
C ILE A 200 8.77 7.59 12.46
N ARG A 201 9.08 6.30 12.25
CA ARG A 201 10.36 5.90 11.64
C ARG A 201 10.52 6.46 10.24
N GLY A 202 9.48 6.35 9.40
CA GLY A 202 9.50 6.91 8.06
C GLY A 202 9.65 8.43 8.02
N LEU A 203 9.01 9.14 8.94
CA LEU A 203 9.20 10.58 9.10
C LEU A 203 10.65 10.90 9.50
N GLY A 204 11.23 10.10 10.41
CA GLY A 204 12.64 10.22 10.79
C GLY A 204 13.59 10.10 9.59
N VAL A 205 13.36 9.12 8.71
CA VAL A 205 14.15 8.95 7.47
C VAL A 205 14.11 10.22 6.62
N TYR A 206 12.91 10.76 6.34
CA TYR A 206 12.77 11.97 5.54
C TYR A 206 13.31 13.23 6.24
N ALA A 207 13.29 13.25 7.56
CA ALA A 207 13.90 14.31 8.37
C ALA A 207 15.45 14.21 8.41
N GLY A 208 16.04 13.17 7.83
CA GLY A 208 17.51 12.97 7.84
C GLY A 208 18.04 12.45 9.17
N LEU A 209 17.20 11.78 9.96
CA LEU A 209 17.58 11.15 11.22
C LEU A 209 17.93 9.68 11.02
N ASP A 210 18.86 9.17 11.82
CA ASP A 210 19.14 7.75 11.90
C ASP A 210 17.96 7.00 12.55
N VAL A 211 17.51 5.87 11.94
CA VAL A 211 16.45 5.05 12.52
C VAL A 211 17.08 3.91 13.31
N ILE A 212 17.00 4.00 14.63
CA ILE A 212 17.50 2.96 15.53
C ILE A 212 16.36 1.97 15.81
N ARG A 213 16.60 0.69 15.50
CA ARG A 213 15.69 -0.42 15.81
C ARG A 213 16.17 -1.07 17.11
N VAL A 214 15.33 -1.07 18.13
CA VAL A 214 15.60 -1.71 19.41
C VAL A 214 14.75 -2.98 19.49
N GLU A 215 15.41 -4.12 19.62
CA GLU A 215 14.72 -5.42 19.77
C GLU A 215 13.88 -5.43 21.04
N GLY A 216 12.65 -5.91 20.97
CA GLY A 216 11.71 -5.93 22.10
C GLY A 216 11.05 -4.58 22.42
N ALA A 217 11.42 -3.49 21.79
CA ALA A 217 10.75 -2.19 21.97
C ALA A 217 9.47 -2.13 21.11
N THR A 218 8.38 -2.66 21.65
CA THR A 218 7.08 -2.74 20.95
C THR A 218 6.22 -1.49 21.10
N GLY A 219 6.56 -0.59 22.02
CA GLY A 219 5.77 0.59 22.35
C GLY A 219 4.53 0.31 23.22
N LEU A 220 4.49 -0.85 23.85
CA LEU A 220 3.47 -1.28 24.81
C LEU A 220 3.98 -1.11 26.23
#